data_4d1bd274da97a924d8826d80b398effe
#
_entry.id   4d1bd274da97a924d8826d80b398effe
#
_cell.length_a   1.000
_cell.length_b   1.000
_cell.length_c   1.000
_cell.angle_alpha   90.00
_cell.angle_beta   90.00
_cell.angle_gamma   90.00
#
_symmetry.space_group_name_H-M   'P 1'
#
loop_
_entity.id
_entity.type
_entity.pdbx_description
1 polymer ?
#
loop_
_entity_poly.entity_id
_entity_poly.type
_entity_poly.pdbx_seq_one_letter_code
_entity_poly.pdbx_strand_id
1 'polypeptide(L)'
;MPKRLWLVGAVAGVVSGMLGVGGGLVIGPALILLGMPLRRAAGTALALIPFIAAAAVIAEVLLEPQNIYPGLASAVFLGGIVGVKLGAIIDKAISSSLLHHLFLLLLVVAAARNIYAGLAPPSLALAPQLVELHAQYYFYAASFGVFAGVCAALFGVGGGVVVVPALIIAVDGISFQAASAISLLAMVPTAAMAVRNAYKQQRIDVVLAKSLAIVCLPAAVVGVALRNYSLDHSQLQLCFAVFLIYVAFRILRRGPTPGT
;
A
#
# COMPACT_ATOMS: atom_id res chain seq x y z
N MET A 1 3.89 24.98 -7.95
CA MET A 1 4.19 23.56 -8.28
C MET A 1 3.95 23.30 -9.75
N PRO A 2 4.78 22.51 -10.45
CA PRO A 2 4.49 22.12 -11.82
C PRO A 2 3.19 21.30 -11.89
N LYS A 3 2.35 21.56 -12.89
CA LYS A 3 1.04 20.88 -13.11
C LYS A 3 1.14 19.35 -13.04
N ARG A 4 2.28 18.79 -13.40
CA ARG A 4 2.58 17.34 -13.35
C ARG A 4 2.53 16.75 -11.94
N LEU A 5 2.94 17.50 -10.91
CA LEU A 5 2.92 17.04 -9.52
C LEU A 5 1.50 16.94 -8.96
N TRP A 6 0.61 17.85 -9.35
CA TRP A 6 -0.80 17.80 -8.99
C TRP A 6 -1.48 16.56 -9.58
N LEU A 7 -1.19 16.26 -10.85
CA LEU A 7 -1.70 15.05 -11.49
C LEU A 7 -1.21 13.77 -10.80
N VAL A 8 0.10 13.73 -10.45
CA VAL A 8 0.66 12.60 -9.69
C VAL A 8 -0.04 12.45 -8.34
N GLY A 9 -0.26 13.55 -7.62
CA GLY A 9 -0.98 13.53 -6.36
C GLY A 9 -2.41 13.03 -6.47
N ALA A 10 -3.15 13.51 -7.48
CA ALA A 10 -4.53 13.09 -7.72
C ALA A 10 -4.60 11.59 -8.06
N VAL A 11 -3.80 11.12 -9.00
CA VAL A 11 -3.74 9.70 -9.38
C VAL A 11 -3.32 8.84 -8.18
N ALA A 12 -2.30 9.28 -7.43
CA ALA A 12 -1.82 8.55 -6.26
C ALA A 12 -2.90 8.43 -5.17
N GLY A 13 -3.65 9.51 -4.92
CA GLY A 13 -4.74 9.50 -3.96
C GLY A 13 -5.85 8.55 -4.38
N VAL A 14 -6.37 8.68 -5.62
CA VAL A 14 -7.43 7.80 -6.14
C VAL A 14 -7.01 6.34 -6.10
N VAL A 15 -5.83 6.01 -6.63
CA VAL A 15 -5.30 4.64 -6.64
C VAL A 15 -5.12 4.11 -5.21
N SER A 16 -4.67 4.96 -4.29
CA SER A 16 -4.50 4.59 -2.88
C SER A 16 -5.82 4.21 -2.20
N GLY A 17 -6.83 5.07 -2.32
CA GLY A 17 -8.16 4.81 -1.77
C GLY A 17 -8.83 3.61 -2.41
N MET A 18 -8.72 3.48 -3.74
CA MET A 18 -9.32 2.39 -4.51
C MET A 18 -8.68 1.03 -4.20
N LEU A 19 -7.35 0.96 -4.11
CA LEU A 19 -6.60 -0.31 -4.02
C LEU A 19 -6.07 -0.64 -2.62
N GLY A 20 -6.24 0.25 -1.64
CA GLY A 20 -5.78 0.00 -0.27
C GLY A 20 -4.24 0.02 -0.09
N VAL A 21 -3.50 0.76 -0.92
CA VAL A 21 -2.02 0.70 -0.99
C VAL A 21 -1.31 1.89 -0.35
N GLY A 22 -2.05 2.86 0.17
CA GLY A 22 -1.47 4.02 0.89
C GLY A 22 -0.72 5.04 0.01
N GLY A 23 -0.85 5.00 -1.32
CA GLY A 23 -0.29 5.99 -2.26
C GLY A 23 1.23 5.93 -2.51
N GLY A 24 1.99 5.30 -1.63
CA GLY A 24 3.45 5.22 -1.75
C GLY A 24 3.93 4.55 -3.04
N LEU A 25 3.16 3.57 -3.52
CA LEU A 25 3.46 2.84 -4.75
C LEU A 25 3.35 3.70 -6.02
N VAL A 26 2.57 4.77 -6.01
CA VAL A 26 2.47 5.74 -7.12
C VAL A 26 3.46 6.87 -6.93
N ILE A 27 3.48 7.46 -5.73
CA ILE A 27 4.28 8.65 -5.43
C ILE A 27 5.76 8.35 -5.50
N GLY A 28 6.23 7.25 -4.91
CA GLY A 28 7.64 6.88 -4.91
C GLY A 28 8.24 6.80 -6.31
N PRO A 29 7.74 5.93 -7.20
CA PRO A 29 8.19 5.88 -8.59
C PRO A 29 8.05 7.20 -9.34
N ALA A 30 6.98 7.96 -9.12
CA ALA A 30 6.81 9.25 -9.77
C ALA A 30 7.89 10.26 -9.36
N LEU A 31 8.26 10.30 -8.07
CA LEU A 31 9.34 11.16 -7.58
C LEU A 31 10.72 10.73 -8.11
N ILE A 32 10.95 9.42 -8.23
CA ILE A 32 12.15 8.88 -8.88
C ILE A 32 12.18 9.31 -10.35
N LEU A 33 11.04 9.30 -11.05
CA LEU A 33 10.92 9.77 -12.43
C LEU A 33 11.23 11.25 -12.57
N LEU A 34 11.02 12.03 -11.54
CA LEU A 34 11.37 13.46 -11.48
C LEU A 34 12.83 13.71 -11.04
N GLY A 35 13.66 12.65 -10.92
CA GLY A 35 15.08 12.75 -10.61
C GLY A 35 15.42 12.68 -9.12
N MET A 36 14.46 12.39 -8.24
CA MET A 36 14.75 12.26 -6.81
C MET A 36 15.46 10.91 -6.52
N PRO A 37 16.51 10.89 -5.67
CA PRO A 37 17.14 9.65 -5.23
C PRO A 37 16.15 8.68 -4.58
N LEU A 38 16.30 7.37 -4.84
CA LEU A 38 15.37 6.32 -4.39
C LEU A 38 14.99 6.43 -2.90
N ARG A 39 15.99 6.54 -2.02
CA ARG A 39 15.76 6.62 -0.56
C ARG A 39 14.99 7.88 -0.15
N ARG A 40 15.23 9.02 -0.81
CA ARG A 40 14.52 10.27 -0.54
C ARG A 40 13.10 10.25 -1.11
N ALA A 41 12.93 9.70 -2.30
CA ALA A 41 11.61 9.48 -2.90
C ALA A 41 10.75 8.55 -2.06
N ALA A 42 11.30 7.41 -1.60
CA ALA A 42 10.62 6.48 -0.71
C ALA A 42 10.24 7.14 0.62
N GLY A 43 11.17 7.87 1.26
CA GLY A 43 10.88 8.58 2.51
C GLY A 43 9.80 9.65 2.37
N THR A 44 9.82 10.42 1.28
CA THR A 44 8.82 11.47 1.00
C THR A 44 7.46 10.86 0.69
N ALA A 45 7.39 9.78 -0.09
CA ALA A 45 6.18 9.03 -0.35
C ALA A 45 5.60 8.44 0.95
N LEU A 46 6.46 7.82 1.77
CA LEU A 46 6.10 7.26 3.07
C LEU A 46 5.46 8.29 4.00
N ALA A 47 5.95 9.54 3.99
CA ALA A 47 5.40 10.62 4.83
C ALA A 47 3.94 10.97 4.53
N LEU A 48 3.46 10.67 3.33
CA LEU A 48 2.07 10.91 2.91
C LEU A 48 1.13 9.78 3.31
N ILE A 49 1.64 8.56 3.45
CA ILE A 49 0.83 7.35 3.64
C ILE A 49 -0.10 7.43 4.87
N PRO A 50 0.35 7.82 6.08
CA PRO A 50 -0.55 7.86 7.24
C PRO A 50 -1.73 8.81 7.04
N PHE A 51 -1.52 9.93 6.36
CA PHE A 51 -2.56 10.92 6.11
C PHE A 51 -3.54 10.45 5.02
N ILE A 52 -3.03 9.91 3.92
CA ILE A 52 -3.85 9.34 2.84
C ILE A 52 -4.66 8.15 3.37
N ALA A 53 -4.03 7.25 4.13
CA ALA A 53 -4.70 6.11 4.73
C ALA A 53 -5.77 6.55 5.73
N ALA A 54 -5.49 7.55 6.58
CA ALA A 54 -6.48 8.08 7.51
C ALA A 54 -7.68 8.70 6.78
N ALA A 55 -7.46 9.49 5.73
CA ALA A 55 -8.55 10.06 4.92
C ALA A 55 -9.39 8.95 4.26
N ALA A 56 -8.74 7.91 3.74
CA ALA A 56 -9.43 6.77 3.14
C ALA A 56 -10.21 5.94 4.17
N VAL A 57 -9.65 5.72 5.37
CA VAL A 57 -10.36 5.03 6.47
C VAL A 57 -11.57 5.83 6.96
N ILE A 58 -11.44 7.13 7.11
CA ILE A 58 -12.57 8.00 7.48
C ILE A 58 -13.68 7.88 6.41
N ALA A 59 -13.32 7.93 5.13
CA ALA A 59 -14.28 7.74 4.05
C ALA A 59 -14.95 6.36 4.11
N GLU A 60 -14.18 5.28 4.38
CA GLU A 60 -14.72 3.93 4.50
C GLU A 60 -15.68 3.78 5.66
N VAL A 61 -15.35 4.31 6.83
CA VAL A 61 -16.23 4.31 8.01
C VAL A 61 -17.56 5.04 7.75
N LEU A 62 -17.52 6.09 6.94
CA LEU A 62 -18.73 6.88 6.61
C LEU A 62 -19.58 6.25 5.50
N LEU A 63 -18.95 5.57 4.54
CA LEU A 63 -19.62 5.03 3.35
C LEU A 63 -20.05 3.57 3.57
N GLU A 64 -19.14 2.73 4.08
CA GLU A 64 -19.30 1.27 4.16
C GLU A 64 -18.66 0.71 5.45
N PRO A 65 -19.22 1.02 6.64
CA PRO A 65 -18.63 0.63 7.93
C PRO A 65 -18.49 -0.89 8.10
N GLN A 66 -19.28 -1.70 7.37
CA GLN A 66 -19.20 -3.15 7.39
C GLN A 66 -17.89 -3.71 6.82
N ASN A 67 -17.13 -2.94 6.07
CA ASN A 67 -15.81 -3.33 5.56
C ASN A 67 -14.71 -3.21 6.64
N ILE A 68 -15.01 -2.61 7.79
CA ILE A 68 -14.04 -2.35 8.85
C ILE A 68 -13.97 -3.54 9.81
N TYR A 69 -12.82 -4.21 9.85
CA TYR A 69 -12.49 -5.30 10.77
C TYR A 69 -11.35 -4.87 11.71
N PRO A 70 -11.64 -4.17 12.83
CA PRO A 70 -10.61 -3.59 13.70
C PRO A 70 -9.68 -4.65 14.31
N GLY A 71 -10.20 -5.85 14.59
CA GLY A 71 -9.43 -6.95 15.13
C GLY A 71 -8.32 -7.42 14.17
N LEU A 72 -8.67 -7.69 12.91
CA LEU A 72 -7.69 -8.08 11.89
C LEU A 72 -6.70 -6.95 11.60
N ALA A 73 -7.18 -5.70 11.52
CA ALA A 73 -6.32 -4.54 11.34
C ALA A 73 -5.33 -4.38 12.49
N SER A 74 -5.75 -4.63 13.74
CA SER A 74 -4.87 -4.61 14.91
C SER A 74 -3.82 -5.71 14.85
N ALA A 75 -4.17 -6.91 14.39
CA ALA A 75 -3.21 -8.00 14.20
C ALA A 75 -2.16 -7.63 13.12
N VAL A 76 -2.58 -7.10 11.97
CA VAL A 76 -1.68 -6.59 10.93
C VAL A 76 -0.78 -5.49 11.49
N PHE A 77 -1.32 -4.57 12.28
CA PHE A 77 -0.55 -3.51 12.91
C PHE A 77 0.51 -4.04 13.87
N LEU A 78 0.13 -4.95 14.77
CA LEU A 78 1.07 -5.55 15.73
C LEU A 78 2.24 -6.25 15.02
N GLY A 79 1.93 -7.04 13.99
CA GLY A 79 2.97 -7.61 13.13
C GLY A 79 3.80 -6.52 12.44
N GLY A 80 3.15 -5.48 11.93
CA GLY A 80 3.78 -4.34 11.27
C GLY A 80 4.80 -3.61 12.16
N ILE A 81 4.57 -3.51 13.47
CA ILE A 81 5.55 -2.94 14.42
C ILE A 81 6.87 -3.73 14.38
N VAL A 82 6.77 -5.05 14.44
CA VAL A 82 7.95 -5.93 14.35
C VAL A 82 8.60 -5.77 12.98
N GLY A 83 7.80 -5.81 11.92
CA GLY A 83 8.27 -5.68 10.54
C GLY A 83 9.00 -4.36 10.27
N VAL A 84 8.48 -3.22 10.71
CA VAL A 84 9.12 -1.91 10.53
C VAL A 84 10.48 -1.84 11.25
N LYS A 85 10.59 -2.43 12.46
CA LYS A 85 11.87 -2.50 13.19
C LYS A 85 12.88 -3.37 12.44
N LEU A 86 12.48 -4.57 12.01
CA LEU A 86 13.32 -5.48 11.22
C LEU A 86 13.74 -4.83 9.89
N GLY A 87 12.81 -4.22 9.16
CA GLY A 87 13.08 -3.52 7.91
C GLY A 87 14.07 -2.37 8.07
N ALA A 88 14.00 -1.63 9.18
CA ALA A 88 14.95 -0.55 9.48
C ALA A 88 16.38 -1.07 9.75
N ILE A 89 16.53 -2.29 10.28
CA ILE A 89 17.82 -2.95 10.45
C ILE A 89 18.36 -3.43 9.10
N ILE A 90 17.50 -4.11 8.33
CA ILE A 90 17.83 -4.64 7.01
C ILE A 90 18.22 -3.51 6.03
N ASP A 91 17.52 -2.36 6.06
CA ASP A 91 17.81 -1.20 5.18
C ASP A 91 19.25 -0.68 5.31
N LYS A 92 19.87 -0.86 6.46
CA LYS A 92 21.28 -0.48 6.71
C LYS A 92 22.28 -1.48 6.12
N ALA A 93 21.88 -2.75 6.01
CA ALA A 93 22.73 -3.84 5.58
C ALA A 93 22.58 -4.19 4.10
N ILE A 94 21.44 -3.83 3.48
CA ILE A 94 21.11 -4.24 2.12
C ILE A 94 21.64 -3.24 1.08
N SER A 95 22.18 -3.77 -0.02
CA SER A 95 22.59 -2.94 -1.16
C SER A 95 21.38 -2.39 -1.93
N SER A 96 21.52 -1.19 -2.51
CA SER A 96 20.45 -0.59 -3.33
C SER A 96 20.06 -1.46 -4.53
N SER A 97 21.01 -2.22 -5.09
CA SER A 97 20.76 -3.15 -6.19
C SER A 97 19.89 -4.33 -5.77
N LEU A 98 20.21 -4.98 -4.63
CA LEU A 98 19.42 -6.08 -4.12
C LEU A 98 18.00 -5.62 -3.73
N LEU A 99 17.90 -4.45 -3.10
CA LEU A 99 16.62 -3.82 -2.77
C LEU A 99 15.74 -3.62 -4.01
N HIS A 100 16.33 -3.14 -5.11
CA HIS A 100 15.65 -2.96 -6.40
C HIS A 100 15.07 -4.27 -6.95
N HIS A 101 15.86 -5.36 -6.95
CA HIS A 101 15.42 -6.66 -7.45
C HIS A 101 14.34 -7.30 -6.57
N LEU A 102 14.49 -7.18 -5.24
CA LEU A 102 13.47 -7.67 -4.30
C LEU A 102 12.14 -6.92 -4.46
N PHE A 103 12.19 -5.61 -4.73
CA PHE A 103 10.98 -4.83 -4.98
C PHE A 103 10.30 -5.24 -6.29
N LEU A 104 11.08 -5.44 -7.36
CA LEU A 104 10.54 -5.95 -8.64
C LEU A 104 9.89 -7.33 -8.45
N LEU A 105 10.56 -8.24 -7.75
CA LEU A 105 10.02 -9.56 -7.46
C LEU A 105 8.69 -9.47 -6.71
N LEU A 106 8.62 -8.63 -5.68
CA LEU A 106 7.39 -8.40 -4.92
C LEU A 106 6.25 -7.92 -5.83
N LEU A 107 6.51 -6.94 -6.71
CA LEU A 107 5.51 -6.40 -7.62
C LEU A 107 5.02 -7.46 -8.62
N VAL A 108 5.92 -8.28 -9.17
CA VAL A 108 5.57 -9.34 -10.12
C VAL A 108 4.73 -10.42 -9.45
N VAL A 109 5.13 -10.89 -8.27
CA VAL A 109 4.38 -11.90 -7.51
C VAL A 109 2.99 -11.37 -7.13
N ALA A 110 2.90 -10.14 -6.64
CA ALA A 110 1.63 -9.52 -6.31
C ALA A 110 0.73 -9.33 -7.54
N ALA A 111 1.30 -8.94 -8.69
CA ALA A 111 0.56 -8.80 -9.95
C ALA A 111 0.02 -10.15 -10.44
N ALA A 112 0.87 -11.18 -10.51
CA ALA A 112 0.48 -12.53 -10.94
C ALA A 112 -0.66 -13.09 -10.07
N ARG A 113 -0.58 -12.89 -8.76
CA ARG A 113 -1.63 -13.29 -7.83
C ARG A 113 -2.96 -12.58 -8.08
N ASN A 114 -2.92 -11.26 -8.32
CA ASN A 114 -4.15 -10.49 -8.59
C ASN A 114 -4.76 -10.83 -9.95
N ILE A 115 -3.95 -11.16 -10.97
CA ILE A 115 -4.46 -11.68 -12.25
C ILE A 115 -5.18 -13.00 -12.03
N TYR A 116 -4.53 -13.95 -11.35
CA TYR A 116 -5.13 -15.24 -11.07
C TYR A 116 -6.48 -15.10 -10.34
N ALA A 117 -6.54 -14.25 -9.32
CA ALA A 117 -7.75 -14.01 -8.55
C ALA A 117 -8.84 -13.27 -9.34
N GLY A 118 -8.46 -12.31 -10.19
CA GLY A 118 -9.42 -11.57 -11.02
C GLY A 118 -10.00 -12.38 -12.17
N LEU A 119 -9.31 -13.44 -12.61
CA LEU A 119 -9.77 -14.37 -13.65
C LEU A 119 -10.49 -15.60 -13.09
N ALA A 120 -10.40 -15.84 -11.78
CA ALA A 120 -11.09 -16.94 -11.14
C ALA A 120 -12.63 -16.76 -11.25
N PRO A 121 -13.38 -17.85 -11.48
CA PRO A 121 -14.82 -17.75 -11.59
C PRO A 121 -15.45 -17.20 -10.30
N PRO A 122 -16.51 -16.39 -10.39
CA PRO A 122 -17.12 -15.72 -9.22
C PRO A 122 -17.80 -16.65 -8.21
N SER A 123 -17.80 -17.96 -8.45
CA SER A 123 -18.33 -18.98 -7.56
C SER A 123 -17.67 -19.04 -6.17
N LEU A 124 -16.55 -18.33 -5.97
CA LEU A 124 -15.86 -18.19 -4.68
C LEU A 124 -16.06 -16.80 -4.05
N ALA A 125 -16.67 -15.87 -4.74
CA ALA A 125 -17.14 -14.62 -4.14
C ALA A 125 -18.44 -14.90 -3.40
N LEU A 126 -18.34 -15.57 -2.25
CA LEU A 126 -19.43 -15.65 -1.28
C LEU A 126 -19.91 -14.22 -1.02
N ALA A 127 -21.25 -14.03 -1.01
CA ALA A 127 -21.89 -12.82 -0.51
C ALA A 127 -21.16 -12.37 0.77
N PRO A 128 -21.17 -11.08 1.14
CA PRO A 128 -20.52 -10.62 2.35
C PRO A 128 -21.12 -11.34 3.55
N GLN A 129 -20.66 -12.57 3.78
CA GLN A 129 -20.96 -13.33 4.97
C GLN A 129 -20.15 -12.68 6.06
N LEU A 130 -20.75 -12.55 7.24
CA LEU A 130 -20.02 -12.23 8.45
C LEU A 130 -18.84 -13.21 8.52
N VAL A 131 -17.63 -12.70 8.26
CA VAL A 131 -16.43 -13.54 8.30
C VAL A 131 -16.33 -14.06 9.73
N GLU A 132 -16.56 -15.37 9.93
CA GLU A 132 -16.31 -15.99 11.23
C GLU A 132 -14.82 -15.86 11.52
N LEU A 133 -14.47 -15.00 12.47
CA LEU A 133 -13.09 -14.66 12.80
C LEU A 133 -12.44 -15.77 13.63
N HIS A 134 -11.96 -16.80 12.96
CA HIS A 134 -11.15 -17.83 13.60
C HIS A 134 -9.79 -17.30 14.06
N ALA A 135 -9.28 -17.83 15.17
CA ALA A 135 -7.98 -17.41 15.74
C ALA A 135 -6.81 -17.49 14.74
N GLN A 136 -6.86 -18.45 13.81
CA GLN A 136 -5.87 -18.61 12.75
C GLN A 136 -5.74 -17.38 11.84
N TYR A 137 -6.85 -16.65 11.56
CA TYR A 137 -6.83 -15.46 10.71
C TYR A 137 -6.07 -14.29 11.34
N TYR A 138 -6.12 -14.17 12.66
CA TYR A 138 -5.31 -13.18 13.39
C TYR A 138 -3.82 -13.52 13.31
N PHE A 139 -3.46 -14.79 13.38
CA PHE A 139 -2.07 -15.24 13.21
C PHE A 139 -1.56 -14.95 11.80
N TYR A 140 -2.35 -15.26 10.75
CA TYR A 140 -2.00 -14.93 9.37
C TYR A 140 -1.89 -13.42 9.17
N ALA A 141 -2.86 -12.65 9.65
CA ALA A 141 -2.85 -11.20 9.56
C ALA A 141 -1.61 -10.59 10.22
N ALA A 142 -1.22 -11.06 11.41
CA ALA A 142 0.00 -10.61 12.09
C ALA A 142 1.27 -10.97 11.29
N SER A 143 1.36 -12.20 10.75
CA SER A 143 2.49 -12.64 9.93
C SER A 143 2.64 -11.79 8.66
N PHE A 144 1.54 -11.52 7.96
CA PHE A 144 1.54 -10.63 6.81
C PHE A 144 1.87 -9.18 7.21
N GLY A 145 1.44 -8.76 8.40
CA GLY A 145 1.81 -7.48 8.99
C GLY A 145 3.33 -7.34 9.14
N VAL A 146 4.03 -8.38 9.64
CA VAL A 146 5.50 -8.37 9.74
C VAL A 146 6.11 -8.14 8.37
N PHE A 147 5.71 -8.92 7.36
CA PHE A 147 6.26 -8.79 6.02
C PHE A 147 5.94 -7.43 5.38
N ALA A 148 4.70 -6.96 5.54
CA ALA A 148 4.27 -5.65 5.09
C ALA A 148 5.05 -4.50 5.75
N GLY A 149 5.33 -4.62 7.06
CA GLY A 149 6.14 -3.64 7.79
C GLY A 149 7.58 -3.58 7.30
N VAL A 150 8.21 -4.73 7.00
CA VAL A 150 9.52 -4.78 6.35
C VAL A 150 9.48 -4.06 5.00
N CYS A 151 8.50 -4.39 4.15
CA CYS A 151 8.33 -3.74 2.84
C CYS A 151 8.09 -2.22 2.98
N ALA A 152 7.29 -1.80 3.95
CA ALA A 152 7.04 -0.38 4.21
C ALA A 152 8.31 0.38 4.57
N ALA A 153 9.16 -0.21 5.42
CA ALA A 153 10.41 0.40 5.83
C ALA A 153 11.45 0.46 4.72
N LEU A 154 11.53 -0.58 3.88
CA LEU A 154 12.52 -0.69 2.80
C LEU A 154 12.13 0.13 1.56
N PHE A 155 10.88 0.01 1.13
CA PHE A 155 10.43 0.53 -0.17
C PHE A 155 9.60 1.81 -0.05
N GLY A 156 9.15 2.18 1.15
CA GLY A 156 8.29 3.34 1.32
C GLY A 156 6.89 3.19 0.71
N VAL A 157 6.40 1.95 0.56
CA VAL A 157 5.13 1.63 -0.14
C VAL A 157 3.95 1.50 0.83
N GLY A 158 4.21 1.45 2.16
CA GLY A 158 3.16 1.34 3.17
C GLY A 158 2.65 -0.09 3.44
N GLY A 159 3.14 -1.10 2.71
CA GLY A 159 2.84 -2.52 2.96
C GLY A 159 1.54 -3.05 2.37
N GLY A 160 0.62 -2.22 1.87
CA GLY A 160 -0.67 -2.65 1.33
C GLY A 160 -0.60 -3.57 0.12
N VAL A 161 0.47 -3.44 -0.68
CA VAL A 161 0.77 -4.36 -1.79
C VAL A 161 0.86 -5.81 -1.34
N VAL A 162 1.25 -6.01 -0.09
CA VAL A 162 1.37 -7.33 0.55
C VAL A 162 0.09 -7.71 1.27
N VAL A 163 -0.42 -6.81 2.11
CA VAL A 163 -1.55 -7.09 3.01
C VAL A 163 -2.83 -7.42 2.24
N VAL A 164 -3.17 -6.63 1.21
CA VAL A 164 -4.42 -6.82 0.47
C VAL A 164 -4.49 -8.19 -0.19
N PRO A 165 -3.54 -8.59 -1.07
CA PRO A 165 -3.61 -9.91 -1.68
C PRO A 165 -3.43 -11.05 -0.69
N ALA A 166 -2.64 -10.85 0.37
CA ALA A 166 -2.42 -11.87 1.39
C ALA A 166 -3.68 -12.17 2.20
N LEU A 167 -4.44 -11.14 2.59
CA LEU A 167 -5.70 -11.32 3.29
C LEU A 167 -6.74 -12.03 2.42
N ILE A 168 -6.83 -11.67 1.13
CA ILE A 168 -7.76 -12.31 0.19
C ILE A 168 -7.47 -13.82 0.02
N ILE A 169 -6.19 -14.22 0.18
CA ILE A 169 -5.81 -15.65 0.12
C ILE A 169 -6.11 -16.38 1.42
N ALA A 170 -5.84 -15.74 2.55
CA ALA A 170 -5.73 -16.43 3.83
C ALA A 170 -7.00 -16.34 4.68
N VAL A 171 -7.90 -15.42 4.36
CA VAL A 171 -9.16 -15.22 5.08
C VAL A 171 -10.30 -15.53 4.15
N ASP A 172 -10.94 -16.66 4.38
CA ASP A 172 -12.04 -17.13 3.56
C ASP A 172 -13.23 -16.16 3.61
N GLY A 173 -13.79 -15.85 2.44
CA GLY A 173 -14.95 -14.96 2.32
C GLY A 173 -14.67 -13.46 2.46
N ILE A 174 -13.42 -13.05 2.67
CA ILE A 174 -13.09 -11.61 2.75
C ILE A 174 -13.17 -10.94 1.38
N SER A 175 -13.89 -9.82 1.30
CA SER A 175 -13.97 -9.02 0.08
C SER A 175 -12.69 -8.22 -0.17
N PHE A 176 -12.44 -7.81 -1.43
CA PHE A 176 -11.34 -6.89 -1.76
C PHE A 176 -11.49 -5.56 -1.01
N GLN A 177 -12.73 -5.08 -0.86
CA GLN A 177 -13.05 -3.85 -0.15
C GLN A 177 -12.65 -3.94 1.33
N ALA A 178 -13.03 -5.03 2.01
CA ALA A 178 -12.67 -5.27 3.40
C ALA A 178 -11.16 -5.46 3.59
N ALA A 179 -10.49 -6.24 2.72
CA ALA A 179 -9.04 -6.41 2.77
C ALA A 179 -8.30 -5.07 2.59
N SER A 180 -8.79 -4.21 1.67
CA SER A 180 -8.25 -2.87 1.46
C SER A 180 -8.46 -1.96 2.67
N ALA A 181 -9.66 -2.01 3.29
CA ALA A 181 -9.97 -1.23 4.48
C ALA A 181 -9.10 -1.64 5.68
N ILE A 182 -8.93 -2.96 5.91
CA ILE A 182 -8.02 -3.51 6.94
C ILE A 182 -6.58 -3.02 6.71
N SER A 183 -6.13 -3.09 5.46
CA SER A 183 -4.79 -2.63 5.07
C SER A 183 -4.59 -1.15 5.38
N LEU A 184 -5.52 -0.28 4.95
CA LEU A 184 -5.46 1.15 5.20
C LEU A 184 -5.49 1.47 6.70
N LEU A 185 -6.37 0.80 7.47
CA LEU A 185 -6.47 1.01 8.91
C LEU A 185 -5.16 0.64 9.64
N ALA A 186 -4.56 -0.50 9.29
CA ALA A 186 -3.27 -0.92 9.83
C ALA A 186 -2.11 -0.01 9.40
N MET A 187 -2.20 0.58 8.20
CA MET A 187 -1.16 1.49 7.68
C MET A 187 -1.07 2.81 8.43
N VAL A 188 -2.16 3.34 8.95
CA VAL A 188 -2.13 4.63 9.68
C VAL A 188 -1.05 4.62 10.75
N PRO A 189 -1.06 3.71 11.73
CA PRO A 189 -0.03 3.69 12.76
C PRO A 189 1.31 3.10 12.30
N THR A 190 1.33 2.08 11.44
CA THR A 190 2.59 1.46 10.98
C THR A 190 3.41 2.41 10.11
N ALA A 191 2.77 3.13 9.18
CA ALA A 191 3.46 4.12 8.37
C ALA A 191 3.93 5.30 9.21
N ALA A 192 3.16 5.75 10.22
CA ALA A 192 3.61 6.81 11.13
C ALA A 192 4.90 6.43 11.86
N MET A 193 5.05 5.16 12.28
CA MET A 193 6.31 4.66 12.87
C MET A 193 7.45 4.66 11.86
N ALA A 194 7.21 4.21 10.63
CA ALA A 194 8.22 4.21 9.56
C ALA A 194 8.63 5.64 9.17
N VAL A 195 7.69 6.57 9.11
CA VAL A 195 7.94 8.02 8.88
C VAL A 195 8.89 8.59 9.93
N ARG A 196 8.71 8.24 11.22
CA ARG A 196 9.60 8.69 12.29
C ARG A 196 11.05 8.31 12.01
N ASN A 197 11.29 7.09 11.52
CA ASN A 197 12.63 6.62 11.17
C ASN A 197 13.20 7.34 9.94
N ALA A 198 12.39 7.50 8.89
CA ALA A 198 12.77 8.24 7.67
C ALA A 198 13.06 9.71 7.95
N TYR A 199 12.30 10.35 8.84
CA TYR A 199 12.51 11.72 9.29
C TYR A 199 13.85 11.89 10.01
N LYS A 200 14.17 11.00 10.96
CA LYS A 200 15.46 11.00 11.66
C LYS A 200 16.65 10.85 10.73
N GLN A 201 16.46 10.17 9.60
CA GLN A 201 17.48 9.96 8.57
C GLN A 201 17.50 11.08 7.51
N GLN A 202 16.72 12.14 7.69
CA GLN A 202 16.59 13.28 6.75
C GLN A 202 16.22 12.86 5.31
N ARG A 203 15.45 11.79 5.16
CA ARG A 203 15.04 11.27 3.85
C ARG A 203 13.71 11.86 3.35
N ILE A 204 13.09 12.80 4.06
CA ILE A 204 11.78 13.36 3.74
C ILE A 204 11.92 14.79 3.23
N ASP A 205 11.36 15.05 2.04
CA ASP A 205 11.10 16.39 1.57
C ASP A 205 9.74 16.86 2.08
N VAL A 206 9.76 17.57 3.21
CA VAL A 206 8.53 17.99 3.93
C VAL A 206 7.69 18.96 3.11
N VAL A 207 8.34 19.86 2.34
CA VAL A 207 7.65 20.86 1.53
C VAL A 207 6.88 20.18 0.41
N LEU A 208 7.52 19.24 -0.28
CA LEU A 208 6.91 18.47 -1.34
C LEU A 208 5.80 17.56 -0.80
N ALA A 209 6.01 16.90 0.34
CA ALA A 209 5.00 16.06 0.98
C ALA A 209 3.74 16.86 1.34
N LYS A 210 3.88 18.02 1.99
CA LYS A 210 2.74 18.88 2.31
C LYS A 210 1.96 19.30 1.07
N SER A 211 2.66 19.67 0.02
CA SER A 211 2.03 20.11 -1.23
C SER A 211 1.27 18.98 -1.93
N LEU A 212 1.79 17.75 -1.92
CA LEU A 212 1.11 16.58 -2.48
C LEU A 212 -0.09 16.16 -1.63
N ALA A 213 -0.01 16.32 -0.29
CA ALA A 213 -1.10 15.98 0.62
C ALA A 213 -2.41 16.69 0.27
N ILE A 214 -2.35 17.97 -0.09
CA ILE A 214 -3.52 18.80 -0.44
C ILE A 214 -4.37 18.15 -1.53
N VAL A 215 -3.73 17.46 -2.47
CA VAL A 215 -4.42 16.81 -3.60
C VAL A 215 -4.69 15.33 -3.31
N CYS A 216 -3.73 14.65 -2.66
CA CYS A 216 -3.85 13.22 -2.40
C CYS A 216 -5.00 12.89 -1.43
N LEU A 217 -5.24 13.73 -0.41
CA LEU A 217 -6.25 13.42 0.59
C LEU A 217 -7.68 13.40 0.02
N PRO A 218 -8.17 14.47 -0.64
CA PRO A 218 -9.50 14.43 -1.25
C PRO A 218 -9.59 13.38 -2.36
N ALA A 219 -8.53 13.17 -3.13
CA ALA A 219 -8.47 12.14 -4.16
C ALA A 219 -8.58 10.72 -3.58
N ALA A 220 -8.07 10.47 -2.38
CA ALA A 220 -8.20 9.18 -1.71
C ALA A 220 -9.66 8.88 -1.32
N VAL A 221 -10.40 9.89 -0.86
CA VAL A 221 -11.84 9.77 -0.58
C VAL A 221 -12.61 9.39 -1.85
N VAL A 222 -12.31 10.06 -2.96
CA VAL A 222 -12.89 9.70 -4.27
C VAL A 222 -12.53 8.27 -4.66
N GLY A 223 -11.30 7.82 -4.42
CA GLY A 223 -10.85 6.45 -4.69
C GLY A 223 -11.64 5.40 -3.90
N VAL A 224 -11.94 5.66 -2.62
CA VAL A 224 -12.78 4.79 -1.78
C VAL A 224 -14.20 4.70 -2.34
N ALA A 225 -14.80 5.84 -2.70
CA ALA A 225 -16.14 5.87 -3.28
C ALA A 225 -16.20 5.09 -4.61
N LEU A 226 -15.23 5.28 -5.50
CA LEU A 226 -15.14 4.53 -6.76
C LEU A 226 -15.03 3.02 -6.52
N ARG A 227 -14.22 2.59 -5.54
CA ARG A 227 -14.09 1.18 -5.18
C ARG A 227 -15.42 0.57 -4.72
N ASN A 228 -16.15 1.27 -3.89
CA ASN A 228 -17.35 0.72 -3.25
C ASN A 228 -18.59 0.76 -4.15
N TYR A 229 -18.69 1.76 -5.05
CA TYR A 229 -19.91 1.96 -5.84
C TYR A 229 -19.78 1.69 -7.34
N SER A 230 -18.58 1.60 -7.90
CA SER A 230 -18.39 1.59 -9.35
C SER A 230 -17.68 0.35 -9.88
N LEU A 231 -17.06 -0.46 -9.06
CA LEU A 231 -16.21 -1.56 -9.51
C LEU A 231 -16.49 -2.86 -8.75
N ASP A 232 -16.59 -3.95 -9.51
CA ASP A 232 -16.70 -5.30 -8.96
C ASP A 232 -15.37 -5.82 -8.44
N HIS A 233 -15.43 -6.85 -7.58
CA HIS A 233 -14.27 -7.50 -6.97
C HIS A 233 -13.19 -7.91 -8.00
N SER A 234 -13.60 -8.56 -9.08
CA SER A 234 -12.69 -8.99 -10.15
C SER A 234 -12.08 -7.83 -10.90
N GLN A 235 -12.84 -6.77 -11.16
CA GLN A 235 -12.35 -5.56 -11.82
C GLN A 235 -11.30 -4.84 -10.97
N LEU A 236 -11.51 -4.76 -9.65
CA LEU A 236 -10.54 -4.18 -8.71
C LEU A 236 -9.22 -4.95 -8.69
N GLN A 237 -9.28 -6.28 -8.68
CA GLN A 237 -8.08 -7.13 -8.72
C GLN A 237 -7.32 -6.96 -10.03
N LEU A 238 -8.01 -6.93 -11.17
CA LEU A 238 -7.38 -6.72 -12.49
C LEU A 238 -6.78 -5.32 -12.60
N CYS A 239 -7.50 -4.28 -12.18
CA CYS A 239 -6.97 -2.91 -12.13
C CYS A 239 -5.70 -2.84 -11.28
N PHE A 240 -5.69 -3.53 -10.12
CA PHE A 240 -4.53 -3.58 -9.26
C PHE A 240 -3.36 -4.31 -9.93
N ALA A 241 -3.61 -5.45 -10.58
CA ALA A 241 -2.59 -6.19 -11.31
C ALA A 241 -1.96 -5.36 -12.44
N VAL A 242 -2.77 -4.72 -13.27
CA VAL A 242 -2.30 -3.84 -14.35
C VAL A 242 -1.45 -2.70 -13.79
N PHE A 243 -1.88 -2.10 -12.70
CA PHE A 243 -1.12 -1.05 -12.04
C PHE A 243 0.24 -1.55 -11.53
N LEU A 244 0.30 -2.73 -10.89
CA LEU A 244 1.54 -3.33 -10.40
C LEU A 244 2.51 -3.65 -11.55
N ILE A 245 2.01 -4.19 -12.65
CA ILE A 245 2.79 -4.46 -13.87
C ILE A 245 3.36 -3.17 -14.44
N TYR A 246 2.53 -2.13 -14.54
CA TYR A 246 2.98 -0.81 -15.02
C TYR A 246 4.12 -0.27 -14.16
N VAL A 247 3.98 -0.33 -12.84
CA VAL A 247 5.02 0.14 -11.91
C VAL A 247 6.28 -0.70 -12.03
N ALA A 248 6.18 -2.04 -12.07
CA ALA A 248 7.30 -2.95 -12.24
C ALA A 248 8.07 -2.67 -13.55
N PHE A 249 7.33 -2.52 -14.66
CA PHE A 249 7.93 -2.18 -15.96
C PHE A 249 8.67 -0.84 -15.95
N ARG A 250 8.10 0.17 -15.31
CA ARG A 250 8.71 1.49 -15.17
C ARG A 250 10.00 1.46 -14.35
N ILE A 251 10.02 0.66 -13.29
CA ILE A 251 11.17 0.48 -12.42
C ILE A 251 12.25 -0.32 -13.14
N LEU A 252 11.87 -1.40 -13.84
CA LEU A 252 12.81 -2.24 -14.61
C LEU A 252 13.54 -1.45 -15.70
N ARG A 253 12.83 -0.58 -16.43
CA ARG A 253 13.43 0.25 -17.49
C ARG A 253 14.47 1.26 -16.99
N ARG A 254 14.47 1.61 -15.70
CA ARG A 254 15.40 2.60 -15.15
C ARG A 254 16.68 2.00 -14.57
N GLY A 255 16.69 0.68 -14.33
CA GLY A 255 17.81 0.02 -13.67
C GLY A 255 18.04 0.49 -12.22
N PRO A 256 18.93 -0.18 -11.49
CA PRO A 256 19.31 0.25 -10.15
C PRO A 256 20.02 1.62 -10.24
N THR A 257 19.52 2.62 -9.50
CA THR A 257 20.23 3.89 -9.34
C THR A 257 21.56 3.63 -8.66
N PRO A 258 22.71 4.14 -9.20
CA PRO A 258 23.99 4.04 -8.51
C PRO A 258 23.82 4.62 -7.11
N GLY A 259 24.20 3.84 -6.09
CA GLY A 259 24.17 4.30 -4.72
C GLY A 259 25.17 5.44 -4.53
N THR A 260 24.69 6.62 -4.14
CA THR A 260 25.48 7.63 -3.44
C THR A 260 25.36 7.42 -1.96
#